data_f0d46b12c31ba06269696e6397143cfc
#
_entry.id   f0d46b12c31ba06269696e6397143cfc
#
_cell.length_a   1.000
_cell.length_b   1.000
_cell.length_c   1.000
_cell.angle_alpha   90.00
_cell.angle_beta   90.00
_cell.angle_gamma   90.00
#
_symmetry.space_group_name_H-M   'P 1'
#
loop_
_entity.id
_entity.type
_entity.pdbx_description
1 polymer ?
#
loop_
_entity_poly.entity_id
_entity_poly.type
_entity_poly.pdbx_seq_one_letter_code
_entity_poly.pdbx_strand_id
1 'polypeptide(L)'
;GFSYQTTVFNRATQALRQPGSAFKPFVYAAALDSGFTPSTVVVDAPIEINTPEGLWSPKNSSDKYFGPTPLRTGIEQSRNLMTIRVAQEIGMDRVATYAEKFGVYSPMQPYLANSLGAQETTLFKVVAAYAMFANGGERVEPTLVDRVQDRFGTTVYRHDQRRCLSCSDAQL
;
A
#
# COMPACT_ATOMS: atom_id res chain seq x y z
N GLY A 1 -5.96 -2.47 -21.91
CA GLY A 1 -6.97 -2.41 -22.96
C GLY A 1 -7.09 -3.77 -23.67
N PHE A 2 -8.22 -4.01 -24.26
CA PHE A 2 -8.47 -5.24 -25.01
C PHE A 2 -7.70 -5.26 -26.34
N SER A 3 -7.49 -4.11 -26.93
CA SER A 3 -6.73 -3.93 -28.16
C SER A 3 -5.94 -2.61 -28.10
N TYR A 4 -4.67 -2.65 -28.46
CA TYR A 4 -3.84 -1.46 -28.52
C TYR A 4 -4.35 -0.45 -29.56
N GLN A 5 -4.87 -0.94 -30.68
CA GLN A 5 -5.41 -0.07 -31.76
C GLN A 5 -6.63 0.74 -31.31
N THR A 6 -7.43 0.20 -30.39
CA THR A 6 -8.63 0.87 -29.87
C THR A 6 -8.41 1.58 -28.54
N THR A 7 -7.39 1.20 -27.78
CA THR A 7 -7.12 1.76 -26.46
C THR A 7 -5.62 1.73 -26.17
N VAL A 8 -4.93 2.83 -26.50
CA VAL A 8 -3.50 3.01 -26.20
C VAL A 8 -3.23 3.26 -24.71
N PHE A 9 -4.22 3.73 -23.94
CA PHE A 9 -4.10 4.03 -22.52
C PHE A 9 -3.94 2.74 -21.70
N ASN A 10 -2.76 2.57 -21.10
CA ASN A 10 -2.45 1.41 -20.26
C ASN A 10 -2.98 1.61 -18.83
N ARG A 11 -4.05 0.90 -18.50
CA ARG A 11 -4.69 1.02 -17.17
C ARG A 11 -3.87 0.47 -16.01
N ALA A 12 -2.88 -0.37 -16.27
CA ALA A 12 -2.03 -0.90 -15.21
C ALA A 12 -0.93 0.09 -14.79
N THR A 13 -0.34 0.80 -15.77
CA THR A 13 0.84 1.65 -15.53
C THR A 13 0.55 3.15 -15.59
N GLN A 14 -0.56 3.57 -16.21
CA GLN A 14 -0.88 4.99 -16.43
C GLN A 14 -2.11 5.46 -15.65
N ALA A 15 -3.10 4.57 -15.42
CA ALA A 15 -4.30 4.95 -14.70
C ALA A 15 -3.99 5.16 -13.21
N LEU A 16 -4.27 6.35 -12.71
CA LEU A 16 -4.25 6.65 -11.29
C LEU A 16 -5.62 6.32 -10.69
N ARG A 17 -5.61 5.57 -9.60
CA ARG A 17 -6.80 5.17 -8.83
C ARG A 17 -6.47 5.11 -7.35
N GLN A 18 -7.45 5.43 -6.54
CA GLN A 18 -7.38 5.22 -5.10
C GLN A 18 -7.35 3.72 -4.81
N PRO A 19 -6.32 3.19 -4.12
CA PRO A 19 -6.26 1.77 -3.77
C PRO A 19 -7.31 1.39 -2.72
N GLY A 20 -7.84 2.36 -1.98
CA GLY A 20 -8.82 2.10 -0.92
C GLY A 20 -8.27 1.10 0.10
N SER A 21 -9.08 0.16 0.53
CA SER A 21 -8.72 -0.83 1.56
C SER A 21 -7.53 -1.72 1.18
N ALA A 22 -7.12 -1.77 -0.08
CA ALA A 22 -5.87 -2.44 -0.47
C ALA A 22 -4.62 -1.73 0.08
N PHE A 23 -4.74 -0.51 0.57
CA PHE A 23 -3.64 0.19 1.23
C PHE A 23 -3.45 -0.21 2.71
N LYS A 24 -4.47 -0.70 3.38
CA LYS A 24 -4.42 -1.02 4.82
C LYS A 24 -3.27 -1.92 5.26
N PRO A 25 -2.87 -2.99 4.53
CA PRO A 25 -1.74 -3.82 4.93
C PRO A 25 -0.45 -3.04 5.19
N PHE A 26 -0.20 -1.94 4.48
CA PHE A 26 0.99 -1.10 4.69
C PHE A 26 0.91 -0.32 6.01
N VAL A 27 -0.28 0.16 6.41
CA VAL A 27 -0.52 0.77 7.73
C VAL A 27 -0.29 -0.25 8.83
N TYR A 28 -0.80 -1.46 8.67
CA TYR A 28 -0.63 -2.53 9.65
C TYR A 28 0.81 -3.04 9.73
N ALA A 29 1.54 -3.10 8.62
CA ALA A 29 2.97 -3.40 8.64
C ALA A 29 3.76 -2.35 9.44
N ALA A 30 3.49 -1.05 9.22
CA ALA A 30 4.08 0.02 9.99
C ALA A 30 3.73 -0.06 11.49
N ALA A 31 2.51 -0.48 11.82
CA ALA A 31 2.08 -0.67 13.21
C ALA A 31 2.83 -1.84 13.89
N LEU A 32 2.97 -2.97 13.22
CA LEU A 32 3.70 -4.12 13.74
C LEU A 32 5.17 -3.77 14.02
N ASP A 33 5.82 -3.03 13.12
CA ASP A 33 7.19 -2.53 13.31
C ASP A 33 7.28 -1.45 14.41
N SER A 34 6.15 -0.84 14.77
CA SER A 34 6.03 0.12 15.87
C SER A 34 5.73 -0.53 17.23
N GLY A 35 5.78 -1.86 17.31
CA GLY A 35 5.57 -2.62 18.55
C GLY A 35 4.15 -3.12 18.76
N PHE A 36 3.22 -2.88 17.83
CA PHE A 36 1.92 -3.54 17.86
C PHE A 36 2.07 -5.04 17.60
N THR A 37 1.14 -5.81 18.11
CA THR A 37 1.04 -7.25 17.87
C THR A 37 -0.31 -7.58 17.24
N PRO A 38 -0.48 -8.74 16.62
CA PRO A 38 -1.79 -9.17 16.13
C PRO A 38 -2.89 -9.19 17.19
N SER A 39 -2.52 -9.31 18.48
CA SER A 39 -3.43 -9.31 19.63
C SER A 39 -3.63 -7.93 20.25
N THR A 40 -2.89 -6.90 19.84
CA THR A 40 -3.09 -5.54 20.34
C THR A 40 -4.54 -5.11 20.10
N VAL A 41 -5.19 -4.65 21.18
CA VAL A 41 -6.60 -4.25 21.12
C VAL A 41 -6.71 -2.81 20.69
N VAL A 42 -7.50 -2.56 19.64
CA VAL A 42 -7.85 -1.23 19.13
C VAL A 42 -9.37 -1.08 19.16
N VAL A 43 -9.85 0.10 19.53
CA VAL A 43 -11.30 0.33 19.67
C VAL A 43 -11.94 0.61 18.31
N ASP A 44 -12.90 -0.22 17.91
CA ASP A 44 -13.75 0.00 16.75
C ASP A 44 -15.03 0.75 17.16
N ALA A 45 -14.94 2.07 17.20
CA ALA A 45 -16.00 2.98 17.64
C ALA A 45 -15.99 4.26 16.79
N PRO A 46 -17.08 5.03 16.76
CA PRO A 46 -17.14 6.31 16.06
C PRO A 46 -15.96 7.22 16.40
N ILE A 47 -15.51 7.98 15.42
CA ILE A 47 -14.46 8.96 15.55
C ILE A 47 -14.82 10.20 14.75
N GLU A 48 -14.53 11.36 15.32
CA GLU A 48 -14.68 12.66 14.67
C GLU A 48 -13.32 13.37 14.69
N ILE A 49 -12.90 13.86 13.55
CA ILE A 49 -11.59 14.46 13.36
C ILE A 49 -11.76 15.82 12.71
N ASN A 50 -11.25 16.86 13.35
CA ASN A 50 -11.22 18.18 12.77
C ASN A 50 -10.12 18.21 11.68
N THR A 51 -10.50 18.53 10.46
CA THR A 51 -9.60 18.75 9.32
C THR A 51 -9.71 20.20 8.84
N PRO A 52 -8.77 20.68 8.04
CA PRO A 52 -8.86 22.01 7.43
C PRO A 52 -10.14 22.21 6.61
N GLU A 53 -10.68 21.13 6.04
CA GLU A 53 -11.93 21.15 5.25
C GLU A 53 -13.20 21.01 6.10
N GLY A 54 -13.06 20.81 7.41
CA GLY A 54 -14.17 20.64 8.35
C GLY A 54 -14.13 19.34 9.13
N LEU A 55 -15.23 18.99 9.78
CA LEU A 55 -15.36 17.79 10.59
C LEU A 55 -15.46 16.54 9.71
N TRP A 56 -14.50 15.64 9.85
CA TRP A 56 -14.49 14.35 9.16
C TRP A 56 -14.93 13.23 10.11
N SER A 57 -16.04 12.57 9.76
CA SER A 57 -16.64 11.48 10.54
C SER A 57 -16.68 10.19 9.70
N PRO A 58 -15.55 9.48 9.56
CA PRO A 58 -15.49 8.24 8.80
C PRO A 58 -16.31 7.12 9.46
N LYS A 59 -16.70 6.14 8.64
CA LYS A 59 -17.48 4.98 9.09
C LYS A 59 -16.85 3.67 8.57
N ASN A 60 -17.18 2.57 9.24
CA ASN A 60 -16.98 1.24 8.67
C ASN A 60 -17.96 1.01 7.52
N SER A 61 -17.56 0.21 6.53
CA SER A 61 -18.42 -0.14 5.38
C SER A 61 -19.71 -0.86 5.79
N SER A 62 -19.72 -1.50 6.97
CA SER A 62 -20.89 -2.19 7.53
C SER A 62 -21.84 -1.26 8.29
N ASP A 63 -21.48 0.02 8.50
CA ASP A 63 -22.15 0.95 9.42
C ASP A 63 -22.29 0.44 10.87
N LYS A 64 -21.49 -0.57 11.26
CA LYS A 64 -21.48 -1.17 12.60
C LYS A 64 -20.17 -0.89 13.32
N TYR A 65 -20.24 -0.91 14.64
CA TYR A 65 -19.12 -0.72 15.56
C TYR A 65 -19.02 -1.93 16.48
N PHE A 66 -17.79 -2.39 16.79
CA PHE A 66 -17.59 -3.65 17.49
C PHE A 66 -16.81 -3.48 18.80
N GLY A 67 -16.48 -2.22 19.18
CA GLY A 67 -15.75 -1.94 20.43
C GLY A 67 -14.32 -2.44 20.43
N PRO A 68 -13.78 -2.78 21.60
CA PRO A 68 -12.41 -3.29 21.71
C PRO A 68 -12.22 -4.57 20.90
N THR A 69 -11.32 -4.53 19.92
CA THR A 69 -11.15 -5.60 18.93
C THR A 69 -9.65 -5.82 18.66
N PRO A 70 -9.17 -7.08 18.57
CA PRO A 70 -7.77 -7.37 18.23
C PRO A 70 -7.39 -6.83 16.85
N LEU A 71 -6.15 -6.37 16.72
CA LEU A 71 -5.59 -5.82 15.49
C LEU A 71 -5.78 -6.76 14.29
N ARG A 72 -5.58 -8.06 14.49
CA ARG A 72 -5.81 -9.11 13.48
C ARG A 72 -7.22 -9.04 12.89
N THR A 73 -8.24 -8.97 13.73
CA THR A 73 -9.64 -8.87 13.27
C THR A 73 -9.90 -7.57 12.52
N GLY A 74 -9.20 -6.48 12.90
CA GLY A 74 -9.28 -5.20 12.20
C GLY A 74 -8.89 -5.30 10.73
N ILE A 75 -7.77 -5.98 10.42
CA ILE A 75 -7.34 -6.17 9.03
C ILE A 75 -8.19 -7.23 8.31
N GLU A 76 -8.50 -8.36 8.95
CA GLU A 76 -9.33 -9.42 8.38
C GLU A 76 -10.71 -8.92 7.93
N GLN A 77 -11.33 -8.06 8.75
CA GLN A 77 -12.65 -7.47 8.49
C GLN A 77 -12.57 -6.11 7.81
N SER A 78 -11.38 -5.66 7.45
CA SER A 78 -11.15 -4.37 6.78
C SER A 78 -11.79 -3.17 7.51
N ARG A 79 -11.64 -3.09 8.85
CA ARG A 79 -12.25 -2.05 9.69
C ARG A 79 -11.60 -0.70 9.45
N ASN A 80 -12.38 0.27 8.97
CA ASN A 80 -11.87 1.62 8.69
C ASN A 80 -11.45 2.35 9.96
N LEU A 81 -12.31 2.33 10.99
CA LEU A 81 -12.09 3.08 12.21
C LEU A 81 -10.88 2.59 13.00
N MET A 82 -10.65 1.27 13.02
CA MET A 82 -9.45 0.70 13.62
C MET A 82 -8.20 1.13 12.85
N THR A 83 -8.22 1.09 11.52
CA THR A 83 -7.09 1.52 10.68
C THR A 83 -6.73 2.99 10.93
N ILE A 84 -7.72 3.86 11.02
CA ILE A 84 -7.52 5.30 11.31
C ILE A 84 -6.88 5.49 12.68
N ARG A 85 -7.38 4.80 13.74
CA ARG A 85 -6.81 4.90 15.09
C ARG A 85 -5.37 4.39 15.15
N VAL A 86 -5.08 3.28 14.48
CA VAL A 86 -3.72 2.77 14.34
C VAL A 86 -2.82 3.81 13.66
N ALA A 87 -3.26 4.39 12.56
CA ALA A 87 -2.50 5.40 11.84
C ALA A 87 -2.29 6.68 12.67
N GLN A 88 -3.28 7.09 13.48
CA GLN A 88 -3.13 8.21 14.41
C GLN A 88 -2.08 7.91 15.48
N GLU A 89 -2.08 6.71 16.04
CA GLU A 89 -1.20 6.32 17.15
C GLU A 89 0.26 6.20 16.70
N ILE A 90 0.51 5.59 15.53
CA ILE A 90 1.88 5.45 15.01
C ILE A 90 2.38 6.71 14.28
N GLY A 91 1.47 7.61 13.90
CA GLY A 91 1.75 8.83 13.14
C GLY A 91 1.74 8.60 11.63
N MET A 92 1.12 9.53 10.89
CA MET A 92 1.01 9.44 9.42
C MET A 92 2.35 9.58 8.69
N ASP A 93 3.36 10.23 9.28
CA ASP A 93 4.71 10.31 8.70
C ASP A 93 5.36 8.91 8.63
N ARG A 94 5.12 8.07 9.64
CA ARG A 94 5.59 6.68 9.62
C ARG A 94 4.85 5.86 8.57
N VAL A 95 3.53 6.02 8.46
CA VAL A 95 2.73 5.38 7.41
C VAL A 95 3.24 5.80 6.02
N ALA A 96 3.52 7.09 5.82
CA ALA A 96 4.06 7.60 4.55
C ALA A 96 5.43 7.00 4.24
N THR A 97 6.33 6.94 5.22
CA THR A 97 7.65 6.30 5.07
C THR A 97 7.53 4.83 4.63
N TYR A 98 6.59 4.09 5.21
CA TYR A 98 6.33 2.70 4.82
C TYR A 98 5.78 2.60 3.40
N ALA A 99 4.79 3.42 3.06
CA ALA A 99 4.22 3.46 1.72
C ALA A 99 5.25 3.77 0.63
N GLU A 100 6.22 4.64 0.94
CA GLU A 100 7.33 4.99 0.06
C GLU A 100 8.35 3.85 -0.05
N LYS A 101 8.72 3.21 1.06
CA LYS A 101 9.60 2.03 1.06
C LYS A 101 9.01 0.89 0.25
N PHE A 102 7.71 0.64 0.35
CA PHE A 102 6.99 -0.32 -0.48
C PHE A 102 6.78 0.16 -1.93
N GLY A 103 7.10 1.41 -2.25
CA GLY A 103 6.97 1.98 -3.59
C GLY A 103 5.52 2.22 -4.04
N VAL A 104 4.56 2.20 -3.11
CA VAL A 104 3.14 2.50 -3.42
C VAL A 104 2.96 3.95 -3.81
N TYR A 105 3.61 4.86 -3.09
CA TYR A 105 3.59 6.30 -3.32
C TYR A 105 5.00 6.86 -3.44
N SER A 106 5.11 8.07 -4.00
CA SER A 106 6.36 8.80 -4.06
C SER A 106 6.10 10.27 -4.46
N PRO A 107 5.92 11.19 -3.51
CA PRO A 107 5.73 10.99 -2.08
C PRO A 107 4.28 10.66 -1.69
N MET A 108 4.08 10.23 -0.44
CA MET A 108 2.77 10.13 0.19
C MET A 108 2.46 11.37 1.01
N GLN A 109 1.28 11.94 0.81
CA GLN A 109 0.82 13.04 1.67
C GLN A 109 0.33 12.48 3.02
N PRO A 110 0.79 13.03 4.17
CA PRO A 110 0.51 12.48 5.49
C PRO A 110 -0.89 12.85 6.03
N TYR A 111 -1.89 12.95 5.15
CA TYR A 111 -3.28 13.15 5.54
C TYR A 111 -3.88 11.85 6.06
N LEU A 112 -4.63 11.93 7.14
CA LEU A 112 -5.19 10.74 7.82
C LEU A 112 -6.11 9.93 6.92
N ALA A 113 -6.86 10.56 6.01
CA ALA A 113 -7.68 9.87 5.00
C ALA A 113 -6.85 8.92 4.10
N ASN A 114 -5.57 9.22 3.90
CA ASN A 114 -4.68 8.38 3.10
C ASN A 114 -4.36 7.03 3.77
N SER A 115 -4.57 6.90 5.09
CA SER A 115 -4.51 5.59 5.76
C SER A 115 -5.54 4.59 5.23
N LEU A 116 -6.62 5.11 4.64
CA LEU A 116 -7.66 4.32 3.97
C LEU A 116 -7.44 4.21 2.45
N GLY A 117 -6.29 4.66 1.93
CA GLY A 117 -5.95 4.61 0.51
C GLY A 117 -6.69 5.65 -0.34
N ALA A 118 -6.90 6.86 0.19
CA ALA A 118 -7.54 7.96 -0.53
C ALA A 118 -6.63 8.61 -1.59
N GLN A 119 -5.31 8.58 -1.42
CA GLN A 119 -4.37 9.07 -2.42
C GLN A 119 -4.29 8.11 -3.60
N GLU A 120 -4.22 8.66 -4.81
CA GLU A 120 -4.16 7.85 -6.03
C GLU A 120 -2.77 7.29 -6.30
N THR A 121 -2.74 6.09 -6.90
CA THR A 121 -1.53 5.41 -7.39
C THR A 121 -1.88 4.51 -8.57
N THR A 122 -0.90 3.81 -9.14
CA THR A 122 -1.14 2.87 -10.25
C THR A 122 -1.31 1.44 -9.72
N LEU A 123 -2.07 0.63 -10.45
CA LEU A 123 -2.19 -0.80 -10.18
C LEU A 123 -0.82 -1.49 -10.15
N PHE A 124 0.07 -1.10 -11.06
CA PHE A 124 1.42 -1.64 -11.17
C PHE A 124 2.22 -1.48 -9.87
N LYS A 125 2.20 -0.29 -9.27
CA LYS A 125 2.87 -0.02 -7.98
C LYS A 125 2.26 -0.82 -6.83
N VAL A 126 0.94 -0.91 -6.76
CA VAL A 126 0.26 -1.70 -5.71
C VAL A 126 0.62 -3.18 -5.82
N VAL A 127 0.60 -3.76 -7.03
CA VAL A 127 0.96 -5.17 -7.25
C VAL A 127 2.42 -5.42 -6.88
N ALA A 128 3.35 -4.54 -7.25
CA ALA A 128 4.76 -4.64 -6.86
C ALA A 128 4.93 -4.63 -5.34
N ALA A 129 4.21 -3.74 -4.65
CA ALA A 129 4.24 -3.67 -3.19
C ALA A 129 3.67 -4.93 -2.52
N TYR A 130 2.60 -5.50 -3.06
CA TYR A 130 2.07 -6.78 -2.57
C TYR A 130 3.02 -7.96 -2.81
N ALA A 131 3.78 -7.94 -3.91
CA ALA A 131 4.81 -8.94 -4.17
C ALA A 131 5.88 -8.99 -3.08
N MET A 132 6.17 -7.85 -2.41
CA MET A 132 7.10 -7.82 -1.26
C MET A 132 6.57 -8.59 -0.05
N PHE A 133 5.25 -8.54 0.23
CA PHE A 133 4.69 -9.40 1.26
C PHE A 133 4.79 -10.88 0.92
N ALA A 134 4.65 -11.23 -0.36
CA ALA A 134 4.68 -12.62 -0.82
C ALA A 134 6.09 -13.24 -0.85
N ASN A 135 7.14 -12.41 -1.00
CA ASN A 135 8.52 -12.88 -1.14
C ASN A 135 9.37 -12.72 0.14
N GLY A 136 8.74 -12.46 1.28
CA GLY A 136 9.43 -12.34 2.56
C GLY A 136 9.97 -10.93 2.85
N GLY A 137 9.50 -9.90 2.16
CA GLY A 137 9.83 -8.50 2.40
C GLY A 137 10.91 -7.92 1.49
N GLU A 138 11.46 -8.71 0.58
CA GLU A 138 12.45 -8.20 -0.37
C GLU A 138 11.80 -7.29 -1.41
N ARG A 139 12.39 -6.11 -1.61
CA ARG A 139 11.91 -5.18 -2.62
C ARG A 139 12.14 -5.76 -4.02
N VAL A 140 11.08 -5.75 -4.83
CA VAL A 140 11.13 -6.11 -6.23
C VAL A 140 10.94 -4.88 -7.11
N GLU A 141 11.74 -4.78 -8.16
CA GLU A 141 11.58 -3.80 -9.22
C GLU A 141 10.91 -4.49 -10.42
N PRO A 142 9.60 -4.27 -10.62
CA PRO A 142 8.89 -4.96 -11.67
C PRO A 142 9.34 -4.46 -13.04
N THR A 143 9.56 -5.38 -13.96
CA THR A 143 9.94 -5.09 -15.35
C THR A 143 8.95 -5.69 -16.35
N LEU A 144 8.86 -5.07 -17.52
CA LEU A 144 8.15 -5.61 -18.67
C LEU A 144 9.09 -6.31 -19.67
N VAL A 145 10.41 -6.19 -19.45
CA VAL A 145 11.44 -6.77 -20.33
C VAL A 145 12.30 -7.72 -19.52
N ASP A 146 12.03 -9.01 -19.65
CA ASP A 146 12.84 -10.06 -19.00
C ASP A 146 14.19 -10.23 -19.67
N ARG A 147 14.19 -10.25 -21.02
CA ARG A 147 15.37 -10.54 -21.81
C ARG A 147 15.30 -9.88 -23.18
N VAL A 148 16.46 -9.42 -23.65
CA VAL A 148 16.63 -8.97 -25.05
C VAL A 148 17.67 -9.89 -25.71
N GLN A 149 17.36 -10.37 -26.91
CA GLN A 149 18.26 -11.20 -27.72
C GLN A 149 18.54 -10.53 -29.07
N ASP A 150 19.74 -10.72 -29.58
CA ASP A 150 20.07 -10.33 -30.94
C ASP A 150 19.41 -11.27 -31.97
N ARG A 151 19.61 -10.97 -33.25
CA ARG A 151 19.09 -11.79 -34.36
C ARG A 151 19.65 -13.22 -34.42
N PHE A 152 20.70 -13.52 -33.68
CA PHE A 152 21.34 -14.83 -33.63
C PHE A 152 20.92 -15.64 -32.39
N GLY A 153 20.04 -15.06 -31.55
CA GLY A 153 19.57 -15.69 -30.32
C GLY A 153 20.49 -15.45 -29.11
N THR A 154 21.56 -14.68 -29.27
CA THR A 154 22.45 -14.34 -28.16
C THR A 154 21.78 -13.36 -27.24
N THR A 155 21.76 -13.64 -25.93
CA THR A 155 21.19 -12.73 -24.94
C THR A 155 22.10 -11.53 -24.73
N VAL A 156 21.65 -10.34 -25.12
CA VAL A 156 22.37 -9.06 -24.96
C VAL A 156 21.96 -8.31 -23.71
N TYR A 157 20.79 -8.64 -23.17
CA TYR A 157 20.28 -8.12 -21.90
C TYR A 157 19.43 -9.17 -21.20
N ARG A 158 19.59 -9.27 -19.87
CA ARG A 158 18.72 -10.06 -18.99
C ARG A 158 18.45 -9.29 -17.70
N HIS A 159 17.19 -9.19 -17.34
CA HIS A 159 16.81 -8.61 -16.05
C HIS A 159 17.24 -9.56 -14.92
N ASP A 160 17.91 -9.03 -13.91
CA ASP A 160 18.18 -9.81 -12.70
C ASP A 160 16.93 -9.80 -11.81
N GLN A 161 16.32 -10.97 -11.68
CA GLN A 161 15.08 -11.14 -10.96
C GLN A 161 15.27 -11.38 -9.45
N ARG A 162 16.52 -11.50 -8.98
CA ARG A 162 16.81 -11.95 -7.62
C ARG A 162 16.93 -10.82 -6.60
N ARG A 163 17.24 -9.62 -7.03
CA ARG A 163 17.43 -8.45 -6.15
C ARG A 163 17.07 -7.15 -6.86
N CYS A 164 16.60 -6.17 -6.07
CA CYS A 164 16.54 -4.80 -6.51
C CYS A 164 17.96 -4.21 -6.55
N LEU A 165 18.52 -4.06 -7.75
CA LEU A 165 19.90 -3.55 -7.93
C LEU A 165 20.05 -2.06 -7.56
N SER A 166 18.95 -1.31 -7.54
CA SER A 166 18.90 0.11 -7.19
C SER A 166 18.52 0.38 -5.72
N CYS A 167 18.22 -0.68 -4.93
CA CYS A 167 17.86 -0.51 -3.53
C CYS A 167 19.11 -0.36 -2.65
N SER A 168 19.05 0.56 -1.69
CA SER A 168 20.01 0.60 -0.57
C SER A 168 19.75 -0.55 0.41
N ASP A 169 20.76 -0.92 1.21
CA ASP A 169 20.63 -1.96 2.23
C ASP A 169 19.47 -1.70 3.21
N ALA A 170 19.14 -0.44 3.45
CA ALA A 170 17.99 -0.03 4.29
C ALA A 170 16.62 -0.29 3.62
N GLN A 171 16.59 -0.57 2.32
CA GLN A 171 15.36 -0.86 1.55
C GLN A 171 15.17 -2.36 1.32
N LEU A 172 16.22 -3.14 1.54
CA LEU A 172 16.19 -4.60 1.50
C LEU A 172 15.70 -5.16 2.83
#